data_688320ba64195725eb6291c25cc68755
#
_entry.id   688320ba64195725eb6291c25cc68755
#
_cell.length_a   1.000
_cell.length_b   1.000
_cell.length_c   1.000
_cell.angle_alpha   90.00
_cell.angle_beta   90.00
_cell.angle_gamma   90.00
#
_symmetry.space_group_name_H-M   'P 1'
#
loop_
_entity.id
_entity.type
_entity.pdbx_description
1 polymer ?
#
loop_
_entity_poly.entity_id
_entity_poly.type
_entity_poly.pdbx_seq_one_letter_code
_entity_poly.pdbx_strand_id
1 'polypeptide(L)'
;MAHKNRTLSDAERWGIYLIVGVLFMTGIVFLSDWRALRTAEGRFCQTLDFVKSQSTSFEKYNDIVAAKALRRTAVSVHQLAQDPALDLSDPQCLKKQTEKLWLTGISVLAPDGTLLCESTTNGIGYARFGSQLNTVLDVFAYPQKTYLKRVLLEDGSAVDVAAHRAEGKEVILLAYRYTPAEFIKGTALSIQSVLDGYSVETSGTLFIVQNNQVIASNRPELIGQDVTDSPLVQEIRKVGTAETLTHTHDWNGSGCYFGMYCHGRSFDLYAYTDERSVFRESLPLILVALVGYILFVMVLQVLRRRSVQEMEQQKKEQEKKYQAQLEEQNRKLEIALQHE
;
A
#
# COMPACT_ATOMS: atom_id res chain seq x y z
N MET A 1 -15.61 -70.79 3.56
CA MET A 1 -14.52 -69.84 3.21
C MET A 1 -14.15 -69.03 4.41
N ALA A 2 -13.04 -69.33 5.10
CA ALA A 2 -12.61 -68.63 6.28
C ALA A 2 -11.88 -67.35 5.87
N HIS A 3 -12.48 -66.18 6.08
CA HIS A 3 -11.82 -64.87 5.96
C HIS A 3 -10.69 -64.81 6.99
N LYS A 4 -9.46 -65.04 6.53
CA LYS A 4 -8.24 -64.89 7.29
C LYS A 4 -8.08 -63.40 7.57
N ASN A 5 -8.57 -62.94 8.72
CA ASN A 5 -8.32 -61.57 9.22
C ASN A 5 -6.80 -61.36 9.35
N ARG A 6 -6.19 -60.76 8.32
CA ARG A 6 -4.77 -60.42 8.28
C ARG A 6 -4.56 -59.25 9.27
N THR A 7 -4.14 -59.57 10.47
CA THR A 7 -3.74 -58.53 11.43
C THR A 7 -2.49 -57.84 10.89
N LEU A 8 -2.61 -56.54 10.59
CA LEU A 8 -1.50 -55.69 10.12
C LEU A 8 -0.33 -55.80 11.10
N SER A 9 0.88 -55.96 10.59
CA SER A 9 2.10 -55.94 11.38
C SER A 9 2.29 -54.54 12.03
N ASP A 10 3.05 -54.44 13.10
CA ASP A 10 3.29 -53.16 13.75
C ASP A 10 4.03 -52.17 12.81
N ALA A 11 4.90 -52.67 11.93
CA ALA A 11 5.57 -51.89 10.90
C ALA A 11 4.60 -51.28 9.85
N GLU A 12 3.64 -52.07 9.38
CA GLU A 12 2.60 -51.60 8.41
C GLU A 12 1.72 -50.51 9.05
N ARG A 13 1.44 -50.62 10.33
CA ARG A 13 0.64 -49.60 11.07
C ARG A 13 1.40 -48.31 11.29
N TRP A 14 2.67 -48.38 11.68
CA TRP A 14 3.51 -47.18 11.72
C TRP A 14 3.63 -46.48 10.37
N GLY A 15 3.71 -47.26 9.29
CA GLY A 15 3.66 -46.73 7.95
C GLY A 15 2.36 -45.97 7.65
N ILE A 16 1.20 -46.51 8.07
CA ILE A 16 -0.10 -45.83 7.89
C ILE A 16 -0.16 -44.53 8.72
N TYR A 17 0.27 -44.53 9.98
CA TYR A 17 0.29 -43.30 10.77
C TYR A 17 1.21 -42.26 10.14
N LEU A 18 2.36 -42.63 9.63
CA LEU A 18 3.28 -41.73 8.96
C LEU A 18 2.65 -41.12 7.69
N ILE A 19 2.03 -41.94 6.83
CA ILE A 19 1.36 -41.47 5.62
C ILE A 19 0.21 -40.51 5.96
N VAL A 20 -0.65 -40.87 6.92
CA VAL A 20 -1.76 -40.05 7.36
C VAL A 20 -1.22 -38.73 7.98
N GLY A 21 -0.14 -38.81 8.75
CA GLY A 21 0.51 -37.63 9.33
C GLY A 21 1.05 -36.67 8.26
N VAL A 22 1.73 -37.20 7.26
CA VAL A 22 2.24 -36.39 6.14
C VAL A 22 1.09 -35.72 5.39
N LEU A 23 0.04 -36.46 5.02
CA LEU A 23 -1.13 -35.90 4.35
C LEU A 23 -1.84 -34.83 5.19
N PHE A 24 -2.01 -35.09 6.49
CA PHE A 24 -2.60 -34.13 7.42
C PHE A 24 -1.77 -32.85 7.52
N MET A 25 -0.45 -32.97 7.72
CA MET A 25 0.46 -31.83 7.82
C MET A 25 0.52 -31.05 6.51
N THR A 26 0.55 -31.73 5.36
CA THR A 26 0.50 -31.06 4.05
C THR A 26 -0.81 -30.26 3.88
N GLY A 27 -1.94 -30.81 4.31
CA GLY A 27 -3.21 -30.09 4.32
C GLY A 27 -3.21 -28.86 5.23
N ILE A 28 -2.64 -28.99 6.43
CA ILE A 28 -2.51 -27.87 7.39
C ILE A 28 -1.61 -26.76 6.83
N VAL A 29 -0.44 -27.11 6.27
CA VAL A 29 0.48 -26.14 5.66
C VAL A 29 -0.24 -25.41 4.53
N PHE A 30 -0.87 -26.13 3.61
CA PHE A 30 -1.59 -25.53 2.50
C PHE A 30 -2.70 -24.56 2.95
N LEU A 31 -3.52 -24.96 3.93
CA LEU A 31 -4.58 -24.10 4.48
C LEU A 31 -4.01 -22.89 5.22
N SER A 32 -2.92 -23.08 5.96
CA SER A 32 -2.25 -22.00 6.68
C SER A 32 -1.66 -20.97 5.73
N ASP A 33 -0.97 -21.42 4.68
CA ASP A 33 -0.37 -20.55 3.68
C ASP A 33 -1.44 -19.81 2.87
N TRP A 34 -2.49 -20.51 2.46
CA TRP A 34 -3.63 -19.88 1.79
C TRP A 34 -4.30 -18.81 2.66
N ARG A 35 -4.46 -19.06 3.96
CA ARG A 35 -5.00 -18.09 4.91
C ARG A 35 -4.05 -16.90 5.10
N ALA A 36 -2.75 -17.14 5.21
CA ALA A 36 -1.73 -16.09 5.34
C ALA A 36 -1.74 -15.16 4.13
N LEU A 37 -1.79 -15.71 2.91
CA LEU A 37 -1.90 -14.95 1.67
C LEU A 37 -3.17 -14.10 1.62
N ARG A 38 -4.34 -14.67 1.95
CA ARG A 38 -5.60 -13.92 1.98
C ARG A 38 -5.60 -12.81 3.04
N THR A 39 -4.95 -13.04 4.17
CA THR A 39 -4.81 -12.03 5.21
C THR A 39 -3.87 -10.91 4.76
N ALA A 40 -2.75 -11.23 4.11
CA ALA A 40 -1.83 -10.24 3.56
C ALA A 40 -2.49 -9.41 2.45
N GLU A 41 -3.21 -10.05 1.52
CA GLU A 41 -3.99 -9.39 0.48
C GLU A 41 -4.99 -8.39 1.09
N GLY A 42 -5.79 -8.83 2.07
CA GLY A 42 -6.76 -7.97 2.75
C GLY A 42 -6.12 -6.78 3.46
N ARG A 43 -4.97 -6.98 4.13
CA ARG A 43 -4.22 -5.88 4.78
C ARG A 43 -3.70 -4.88 3.73
N PHE A 44 -3.13 -5.35 2.64
CA PHE A 44 -2.64 -4.46 1.58
C PHE A 44 -3.79 -3.67 0.95
N CYS A 45 -4.90 -4.32 0.58
CA CYS A 45 -6.07 -3.61 0.06
C CYS A 45 -6.52 -2.51 1.00
N GLN A 46 -6.74 -2.81 2.28
CA GLN A 46 -7.19 -1.82 3.27
C GLN A 46 -6.19 -0.67 3.44
N THR A 47 -4.89 -0.98 3.50
CA THR A 47 -3.85 0.04 3.66
C THR A 47 -3.75 0.92 2.41
N LEU A 48 -3.73 0.31 1.22
CA LEU A 48 -3.66 1.03 -0.05
C LEU A 48 -4.89 1.91 -0.27
N ASP A 49 -6.09 1.41 0.02
CA ASP A 49 -7.34 2.18 -0.10
C ASP A 49 -7.35 3.38 0.83
N PHE A 50 -6.93 3.19 2.08
CA PHE A 50 -6.84 4.29 3.04
C PHE A 50 -5.83 5.35 2.59
N VAL A 51 -4.59 4.93 2.27
CA VAL A 51 -3.52 5.83 1.83
C VAL A 51 -3.90 6.55 0.55
N LYS A 52 -4.48 5.85 -0.44
CA LYS A 52 -5.00 6.41 -1.69
C LYS A 52 -6.05 7.49 -1.43
N SER A 53 -7.02 7.18 -0.57
CA SER A 53 -8.10 8.11 -0.21
C SER A 53 -7.56 9.37 0.46
N GLN A 54 -6.67 9.22 1.44
CA GLN A 54 -6.07 10.34 2.16
C GLN A 54 -5.15 11.18 1.24
N SER A 55 -4.27 10.54 0.49
CA SER A 55 -3.37 11.23 -0.45
C SER A 55 -4.16 12.00 -1.52
N THR A 56 -5.22 11.40 -2.07
CA THR A 56 -6.11 12.10 -3.03
C THR A 56 -6.82 13.30 -2.38
N SER A 57 -7.21 13.18 -1.12
CA SER A 57 -7.82 14.29 -0.38
C SER A 57 -6.83 15.41 -0.12
N PHE A 58 -5.58 15.09 0.17
CA PHE A 58 -4.51 16.07 0.37
C PHE A 58 -4.16 16.80 -0.93
N GLU A 59 -4.06 16.07 -2.05
CA GLU A 59 -3.89 16.70 -3.37
C GLU A 59 -5.02 17.68 -3.68
N LYS A 60 -6.28 17.26 -3.52
CA LYS A 60 -7.43 18.13 -3.75
C LYS A 60 -7.42 19.37 -2.87
N TYR A 61 -7.05 19.21 -1.59
CA TYR A 61 -6.92 20.36 -0.70
C TYR A 61 -5.84 21.34 -1.18
N ASN A 62 -4.66 20.83 -1.53
CA ASN A 62 -3.56 21.65 -2.03
C ASN A 62 -3.92 22.37 -3.33
N ASP A 63 -4.62 21.68 -4.26
CA ASP A 63 -5.15 22.26 -5.49
C ASP A 63 -6.15 23.40 -5.22
N ILE A 64 -7.05 23.21 -4.25
CA ILE A 64 -8.03 24.24 -3.87
C ILE A 64 -7.34 25.47 -3.26
N VAL A 65 -6.33 25.28 -2.44
CA VAL A 65 -5.54 26.38 -1.85
C VAL A 65 -4.84 27.17 -2.95
N ALA A 66 -4.22 26.48 -3.91
CA ALA A 66 -3.59 27.09 -5.06
C ALA A 66 -4.60 27.86 -5.95
N ALA A 67 -5.74 27.24 -6.25
CA ALA A 67 -6.80 27.87 -7.05
C ALA A 67 -7.38 29.13 -6.38
N LYS A 68 -7.53 29.11 -5.04
CA LYS A 68 -7.98 30.31 -4.29
C LYS A 68 -6.98 31.46 -4.41
N ALA A 69 -5.67 31.19 -4.35
CA ALA A 69 -4.63 32.20 -4.50
C ALA A 69 -4.65 32.79 -5.92
N LEU A 70 -4.72 31.95 -6.95
CA LEU A 70 -4.87 32.38 -8.35
C LEU A 70 -6.13 33.23 -8.57
N ARG A 71 -7.27 32.81 -8.02
CA ARG A 71 -8.52 33.55 -8.13
C ARG A 71 -8.44 34.95 -7.52
N ARG A 72 -7.79 35.09 -6.36
CA ARG A 72 -7.56 36.40 -5.73
C ARG A 72 -6.71 37.31 -6.63
N THR A 73 -5.67 36.75 -7.24
CA THR A 73 -4.82 37.51 -8.20
C THR A 73 -5.61 37.91 -9.46
N ALA A 74 -6.49 37.01 -9.96
CA ALA A 74 -7.38 37.32 -11.09
C ALA A 74 -8.35 38.45 -10.78
N VAL A 75 -8.96 38.48 -9.62
CA VAL A 75 -9.84 39.58 -9.20
C VAL A 75 -9.06 40.88 -9.12
N SER A 76 -7.86 40.86 -8.57
CA SER A 76 -7.00 42.05 -8.46
C SER A 76 -6.62 42.60 -9.83
N VAL A 77 -6.20 41.78 -10.81
CA VAL A 77 -5.83 42.24 -12.13
C VAL A 77 -7.04 42.78 -12.89
N HIS A 78 -8.21 42.15 -12.74
CA HIS A 78 -9.45 42.61 -13.36
C HIS A 78 -9.86 44.01 -12.85
N GLN A 79 -9.78 44.27 -11.54
CA GLN A 79 -10.03 45.57 -10.96
C GLN A 79 -9.06 46.64 -11.51
N LEU A 80 -7.78 46.31 -11.61
CA LEU A 80 -6.75 47.19 -12.16
C LEU A 80 -6.99 47.50 -13.65
N ALA A 81 -7.39 46.50 -14.44
CA ALA A 81 -7.61 46.64 -15.87
C ALA A 81 -8.80 47.53 -16.23
N GLN A 82 -9.81 47.58 -15.31
CA GLN A 82 -11.01 48.37 -15.45
C GLN A 82 -10.91 49.81 -14.90
N ASP A 83 -9.81 50.15 -14.23
CA ASP A 83 -9.60 51.48 -13.65
C ASP A 83 -9.05 52.46 -14.70
N PRO A 84 -9.87 53.38 -15.24
CA PRO A 84 -9.41 54.29 -16.27
C PRO A 84 -8.46 55.35 -15.70
N ALA A 85 -8.52 55.61 -14.39
CA ALA A 85 -7.68 56.62 -13.73
C ALA A 85 -6.29 56.09 -13.37
N LEU A 86 -6.02 54.78 -13.60
CA LEU A 86 -4.75 54.19 -13.31
C LEU A 86 -3.68 54.61 -14.31
N ASP A 87 -2.65 55.33 -13.82
CA ASP A 87 -1.46 55.62 -14.62
C ASP A 87 -0.53 54.38 -14.64
N LEU A 88 -0.48 53.77 -15.82
CA LEU A 88 0.30 52.54 -16.05
C LEU A 88 1.78 52.85 -16.35
N SER A 89 2.15 54.12 -16.52
CA SER A 89 3.51 54.56 -16.81
C SER A 89 4.25 55.00 -15.54
N ASP A 90 3.51 55.23 -14.43
CA ASP A 90 4.09 55.69 -13.19
C ASP A 90 4.32 54.50 -12.22
N PRO A 91 5.58 54.14 -11.94
CA PRO A 91 5.91 53.08 -10.96
C PRO A 91 5.39 53.32 -9.55
N GLN A 92 5.25 54.63 -9.14
CA GLN A 92 4.73 54.98 -7.83
C GLN A 92 3.22 54.73 -7.74
N CYS A 93 2.49 54.98 -8.80
CA CYS A 93 1.08 54.67 -8.91
C CYS A 93 0.88 53.12 -8.80
N LEU A 94 1.66 52.34 -9.57
CA LEU A 94 1.63 50.88 -9.51
C LEU A 94 1.99 50.38 -8.14
N LYS A 95 2.95 50.96 -7.43
CA LYS A 95 3.35 50.60 -6.10
C LYS A 95 2.20 50.75 -5.08
N LYS A 96 1.51 51.90 -5.12
CA LYS A 96 0.33 52.12 -4.27
C LYS A 96 -0.76 51.05 -4.48
N GLN A 97 -1.00 50.67 -5.74
CA GLN A 97 -1.99 49.61 -6.05
C GLN A 97 -1.52 48.22 -5.63
N THR A 98 -0.21 47.94 -5.78
CA THR A 98 0.39 46.69 -5.31
C THR A 98 0.17 46.49 -3.81
N GLU A 99 0.44 47.55 -3.02
CA GLU A 99 0.22 47.55 -1.57
C GLU A 99 -1.27 47.43 -1.22
N LYS A 100 -2.14 48.21 -1.86
CA LYS A 100 -3.59 48.24 -1.62
C LYS A 100 -4.23 46.87 -1.88
N LEU A 101 -3.81 46.17 -2.93
CA LEU A 101 -4.38 44.87 -3.33
C LEU A 101 -3.64 43.67 -2.77
N TRP A 102 -2.65 43.90 -1.90
CA TRP A 102 -1.83 42.85 -1.31
C TRP A 102 -1.16 41.95 -2.37
N LEU A 103 -0.71 42.56 -3.45
CA LEU A 103 0.05 41.91 -4.51
C LEU A 103 1.55 41.96 -4.18
N THR A 104 2.34 41.08 -4.78
CA THR A 104 3.78 41.15 -4.74
C THR A 104 4.30 42.10 -5.77
N GLY A 105 3.64 42.18 -6.91
CA GLY A 105 3.96 43.12 -7.96
C GLY A 105 2.92 43.23 -9.08
N ILE A 106 3.10 44.26 -9.85
CA ILE A 106 2.32 44.58 -11.06
C ILE A 106 3.33 44.89 -12.16
N SER A 107 3.20 44.23 -13.30
CA SER A 107 3.99 44.50 -14.50
C SER A 107 3.07 44.92 -15.66
N VAL A 108 3.49 45.85 -16.44
CA VAL A 108 2.80 46.34 -17.65
C VAL A 108 3.59 45.89 -18.87
N LEU A 109 2.95 45.11 -19.75
CA LEU A 109 3.58 44.59 -20.95
C LEU A 109 2.99 45.23 -22.20
N ALA A 110 3.86 45.49 -23.17
CA ALA A 110 3.46 45.85 -24.52
C ALA A 110 2.91 44.64 -25.29
N PRO A 111 2.26 44.85 -26.47
CA PRO A 111 1.75 43.76 -27.30
C PRO A 111 2.80 42.74 -27.76
N ASP A 112 4.05 43.16 -27.86
CA ASP A 112 5.19 42.29 -28.20
C ASP A 112 5.79 41.54 -26.99
N GLY A 113 5.24 41.77 -25.78
CA GLY A 113 5.72 41.16 -24.55
C GLY A 113 6.85 41.92 -23.84
N THR A 114 7.25 43.08 -24.39
CA THR A 114 8.25 43.94 -23.74
C THR A 114 7.70 44.52 -22.43
N LEU A 115 8.51 44.51 -21.40
CA LEU A 115 8.18 45.12 -20.09
C LEU A 115 8.28 46.64 -20.21
N LEU A 116 7.14 47.34 -20.04
CA LEU A 116 7.07 48.79 -20.06
C LEU A 116 7.28 49.42 -18.69
N CYS A 117 6.62 48.91 -17.70
CA CYS A 117 6.69 49.39 -16.34
C CYS A 117 6.50 48.26 -15.36
N GLU A 118 7.13 48.33 -14.20
CA GLU A 118 6.98 47.34 -13.15
C GLU A 118 7.07 47.94 -11.75
N SER A 119 6.29 47.43 -10.85
CA SER A 119 6.42 47.67 -9.43
C SER A 119 6.42 46.37 -8.66
N THR A 120 7.38 46.18 -7.77
CA THR A 120 7.48 44.99 -6.93
C THR A 120 7.82 45.38 -5.48
N THR A 121 7.29 44.59 -4.51
CA THR A 121 7.51 44.84 -3.07
C THR A 121 8.67 44.04 -2.49
N ASN A 122 9.09 42.94 -3.12
CA ASN A 122 10.11 42.02 -2.58
C ASN A 122 11.27 41.73 -3.55
N GLY A 123 11.40 42.53 -4.63
CA GLY A 123 12.47 42.34 -5.62
C GLY A 123 12.27 41.15 -6.58
N ILE A 124 11.14 40.44 -6.48
CA ILE A 124 10.81 39.36 -7.43
C ILE A 124 9.99 39.98 -8.55
N GLY A 125 10.66 40.27 -9.68
CA GLY A 125 10.06 40.88 -10.85
C GLY A 125 9.76 39.90 -11.97
N TYR A 126 9.12 40.45 -13.04
CA TYR A 126 8.74 39.71 -14.25
C TYR A 126 9.89 38.92 -14.89
N ALA A 127 11.11 39.46 -14.86
CA ALA A 127 12.29 38.81 -15.43
C ALA A 127 12.55 37.41 -14.85
N ARG A 128 12.09 37.12 -13.63
CA ARG A 128 12.35 35.83 -12.97
C ARG A 128 11.41 34.68 -13.42
N PHE A 129 10.23 35.02 -13.90
CA PHE A 129 9.22 34.02 -14.27
C PHE A 129 8.56 34.24 -15.62
N GLY A 130 8.79 35.40 -16.25
CA GLY A 130 8.15 35.81 -17.51
C GLY A 130 8.37 34.83 -18.66
N SER A 131 9.56 34.23 -18.74
CA SER A 131 9.90 33.20 -19.74
C SER A 131 9.01 31.98 -19.69
N GLN A 132 8.38 31.73 -18.55
CA GLN A 132 7.46 30.58 -18.36
C GLN A 132 6.00 30.90 -18.72
N LEU A 133 5.68 32.14 -19.11
CA LEU A 133 4.33 32.60 -19.44
C LEU A 133 4.07 32.56 -20.98
N ASN A 134 4.18 31.36 -21.55
CA ASN A 134 4.22 31.17 -23.02
C ASN A 134 3.03 31.71 -23.81
N THR A 135 1.85 31.82 -23.17
CA THR A 135 0.60 32.22 -23.85
C THR A 135 -0.02 33.49 -23.25
N VAL A 136 0.74 34.26 -22.49
CA VAL A 136 0.21 35.49 -21.85
C VAL A 136 -0.22 36.51 -22.86
N LEU A 137 0.43 36.59 -24.04
CA LEU A 137 0.13 37.52 -25.11
C LEU A 137 -1.20 37.23 -25.83
N ASP A 138 -1.73 36.00 -25.71
CA ASP A 138 -3.01 35.62 -26.29
C ASP A 138 -4.18 36.43 -25.70
N VAL A 139 -3.97 37.09 -24.56
CA VAL A 139 -4.95 38.01 -23.97
C VAL A 139 -5.31 39.16 -24.90
N PHE A 140 -4.42 39.55 -25.83
CA PHE A 140 -4.75 40.54 -26.84
C PHE A 140 -5.83 40.07 -27.82
N ALA A 141 -5.76 38.78 -28.22
CA ALA A 141 -6.77 38.20 -29.11
C ALA A 141 -8.09 37.95 -28.35
N TYR A 142 -8.03 37.83 -27.03
CA TYR A 142 -9.18 37.53 -26.18
C TYR A 142 -9.33 38.55 -25.03
N PRO A 143 -9.67 39.80 -25.30
CA PRO A 143 -9.66 40.89 -24.32
C PRO A 143 -10.61 40.71 -23.15
N GLN A 144 -11.60 39.83 -23.27
CA GLN A 144 -12.53 39.48 -22.20
C GLN A 144 -12.02 38.36 -21.28
N LYS A 145 -10.88 37.74 -21.59
CA LYS A 145 -10.31 36.64 -20.85
C LYS A 145 -9.21 37.11 -19.94
N THR A 146 -9.11 36.48 -18.79
CA THR A 146 -8.00 36.62 -17.87
C THR A 146 -7.09 35.40 -18.01
N TYR A 147 -5.81 35.64 -18.27
CA TYR A 147 -4.79 34.60 -18.22
C TYR A 147 -4.46 34.30 -16.77
N LEU A 148 -4.36 33.00 -16.41
CA LEU A 148 -4.03 32.55 -15.07
C LEU A 148 -2.99 31.44 -15.12
N LYS A 149 -1.91 31.60 -14.38
CA LYS A 149 -0.90 30.55 -14.23
C LYS A 149 -0.22 30.60 -12.87
N ARG A 150 -0.01 29.44 -12.27
CA ARG A 150 0.94 29.28 -11.16
C ARG A 150 2.27 28.83 -11.76
N VAL A 151 3.31 29.57 -11.48
CA VAL A 151 4.69 29.26 -11.87
C VAL A 151 5.42 28.75 -10.62
N LEU A 152 5.98 27.55 -10.70
CA LEU A 152 6.87 27.02 -9.67
C LEU A 152 8.30 27.40 -10.04
N LEU A 153 9.01 28.02 -9.10
CA LEU A 153 10.40 28.39 -9.25
C LEU A 153 11.32 27.25 -8.76
N GLU A 154 12.56 27.27 -9.21
CA GLU A 154 13.56 26.25 -8.89
C GLU A 154 13.82 26.09 -7.38
N ASP A 155 13.63 27.18 -6.61
CA ASP A 155 13.77 27.18 -5.16
C ASP A 155 12.57 26.58 -4.40
N GLY A 156 11.57 26.07 -5.13
CA GLY A 156 10.33 25.52 -4.59
C GLY A 156 9.29 26.57 -4.18
N SER A 157 9.56 27.85 -4.42
CA SER A 157 8.58 28.92 -4.27
C SER A 157 7.61 28.97 -5.44
N ALA A 158 6.50 29.69 -5.30
CA ALA A 158 5.50 29.83 -6.35
C ALA A 158 5.16 31.28 -6.62
N VAL A 159 4.84 31.57 -7.88
CA VAL A 159 4.29 32.86 -8.33
C VAL A 159 2.93 32.61 -8.96
N ASP A 160 1.87 33.12 -8.35
CA ASP A 160 0.52 33.11 -8.89
C ASP A 160 0.33 34.33 -9.75
N VAL A 161 0.22 34.12 -11.05
CA VAL A 161 0.16 35.17 -12.08
C VAL A 161 -1.24 35.24 -12.64
N ALA A 162 -1.74 36.45 -12.79
CA ALA A 162 -2.92 36.79 -13.57
C ALA A 162 -2.63 37.95 -14.53
N ALA A 163 -3.07 37.84 -15.78
CA ALA A 163 -2.94 38.91 -16.74
C ALA A 163 -4.26 39.20 -17.44
N HIS A 164 -4.49 40.50 -17.72
CA HIS A 164 -5.67 41.00 -18.43
C HIS A 164 -5.30 42.20 -19.30
N ARG A 165 -5.96 42.36 -20.44
CA ARG A 165 -5.80 43.56 -21.27
C ARG A 165 -6.39 44.75 -20.54
N ALA A 166 -5.66 45.85 -20.45
CA ALA A 166 -6.18 47.09 -19.89
C ALA A 166 -7.27 47.68 -20.78
N GLU A 167 -8.39 48.11 -20.20
CA GLU A 167 -9.50 48.69 -20.97
C GLU A 167 -9.10 50.01 -21.63
N GLY A 168 -9.36 50.11 -22.93
CA GLY A 168 -9.02 51.31 -23.73
C GLY A 168 -7.53 51.52 -24.01
N LYS A 169 -6.65 50.60 -23.60
CA LYS A 169 -5.19 50.68 -23.77
C LYS A 169 -4.65 49.44 -24.47
N GLU A 170 -3.58 49.61 -25.23
CA GLU A 170 -2.90 48.48 -25.90
C GLU A 170 -1.75 47.94 -25.05
N VAL A 171 -2.08 47.56 -23.83
CA VAL A 171 -1.13 46.97 -22.91
C VAL A 171 -1.77 45.82 -22.12
N ILE A 172 -0.97 44.89 -21.67
CA ILE A 172 -1.36 43.85 -20.75
C ILE A 172 -0.93 44.24 -19.34
N LEU A 173 -1.88 44.21 -18.42
CA LEU A 173 -1.62 44.25 -16.98
C LEU A 173 -1.39 42.84 -16.47
N LEU A 174 -0.28 42.63 -15.81
CA LEU A 174 0.09 41.38 -15.17
C LEU A 174 0.23 41.66 -13.67
N ALA A 175 -0.62 41.04 -12.88
CA ALA A 175 -0.54 41.06 -11.42
C ALA A 175 -0.05 39.71 -10.91
N TYR A 176 0.77 39.75 -9.87
CA TYR A 176 1.29 38.49 -9.33
C TYR A 176 1.46 38.52 -7.81
N ARG A 177 1.40 37.30 -7.22
CA ARG A 177 1.66 37.05 -5.82
C ARG A 177 2.73 35.99 -5.69
N TYR A 178 3.77 36.32 -4.98
CA TYR A 178 4.83 35.39 -4.63
C TYR A 178 4.51 34.67 -3.33
N THR A 179 4.72 33.36 -3.29
CA THR A 179 4.59 32.54 -2.10
C THR A 179 5.92 31.85 -1.85
N PRO A 180 6.61 32.15 -0.73
CA PRO A 180 7.87 31.50 -0.36
C PRO A 180 7.74 29.98 -0.26
N ALA A 181 8.79 29.24 -0.57
CA ALA A 181 8.83 27.79 -0.48
C ALA A 181 8.51 27.26 0.93
N GLU A 182 8.99 27.97 1.96
CA GLU A 182 8.73 27.62 3.36
C GLU A 182 7.24 27.73 3.70
N PHE A 183 6.56 28.76 3.19
CA PHE A 183 5.12 28.91 3.38
C PHE A 183 4.33 27.82 2.67
N ILE A 184 4.73 27.45 1.45
CA ILE A 184 4.10 26.35 0.71
C ILE A 184 4.25 25.04 1.49
N LYS A 185 5.47 24.74 1.96
CA LYS A 185 5.75 23.53 2.76
C LYS A 185 4.98 23.54 4.08
N GLY A 186 4.80 24.69 4.72
CA GLY A 186 4.08 24.81 5.98
C GLY A 186 2.56 24.76 5.87
N THR A 187 1.99 25.10 4.70
CA THR A 187 0.53 25.13 4.48
C THR A 187 0.01 23.97 3.64
N ALA A 188 0.86 23.37 2.81
CA ALA A 188 0.50 22.20 2.04
C ALA A 188 0.42 20.96 2.96
N LEU A 189 -0.61 20.15 2.77
CA LEU A 189 -0.69 18.84 3.40
C LEU A 189 0.35 17.93 2.74
N SER A 190 1.28 17.44 3.55
CA SER A 190 2.35 16.56 3.07
C SER A 190 1.82 15.14 2.85
N ILE A 191 1.97 14.63 1.63
CA ILE A 191 1.64 13.22 1.32
C ILE A 191 2.50 12.28 2.17
N GLN A 192 3.72 12.67 2.52
CA GLN A 192 4.59 11.89 3.41
C GLN A 192 3.91 11.62 4.76
N SER A 193 3.19 12.60 5.33
CA SER A 193 2.52 12.43 6.62
C SER A 193 1.43 11.35 6.62
N VAL A 194 0.91 10.97 5.46
CA VAL A 194 -0.04 9.85 5.33
C VAL A 194 0.65 8.51 5.56
N LEU A 195 1.95 8.41 5.21
CA LEU A 195 2.75 7.20 5.38
C LEU A 195 3.49 7.16 6.72
N ASP A 196 3.57 8.28 7.41
CA ASP A 196 4.21 8.35 8.73
C ASP A 196 3.45 7.46 9.74
N GLY A 197 4.20 6.68 10.51
CA GLY A 197 3.63 5.76 11.50
C GLY A 197 3.32 4.35 10.99
N TYR A 198 3.37 4.11 9.68
CA TYR A 198 3.31 2.74 9.16
C TYR A 198 4.65 2.04 9.36
N SER A 199 4.65 0.96 10.14
CA SER A 199 5.84 0.12 10.34
C SER A 199 6.03 -0.84 9.16
N VAL A 200 7.27 -0.96 8.70
CA VAL A 200 7.65 -1.92 7.66
C VAL A 200 7.36 -3.36 8.08
N GLU A 201 7.50 -3.66 9.37
CA GLU A 201 7.27 -5.01 9.90
C GLU A 201 5.81 -5.46 9.80
N THR A 202 4.87 -4.54 9.99
CA THR A 202 3.44 -4.85 10.01
C THR A 202 2.74 -4.59 8.68
N SER A 203 3.14 -3.53 7.99
CA SER A 203 2.47 -3.05 6.78
C SER A 203 3.26 -3.31 5.50
N GLY A 204 4.49 -3.83 5.63
CA GLY A 204 5.41 -3.91 4.50
C GLY A 204 5.99 -2.54 4.13
N THR A 205 6.70 -2.49 3.03
CA THR A 205 7.21 -1.25 2.47
C THR A 205 6.12 -0.58 1.65
N LEU A 206 5.78 0.66 2.00
CA LEU A 206 4.80 1.51 1.33
C LEU A 206 5.52 2.70 0.70
N PHE A 207 5.21 3.01 -0.54
CA PHE A 207 5.73 4.21 -1.17
C PHE A 207 4.81 4.73 -2.28
N ILE A 208 4.86 6.04 -2.49
CA ILE A 208 4.06 6.77 -3.47
C ILE A 208 5.01 7.31 -4.54
N VAL A 209 4.65 7.06 -5.79
CA VAL A 209 5.43 7.44 -6.97
C VAL A 209 4.66 8.47 -7.78
N GLN A 210 5.32 9.54 -8.13
CA GLN A 210 4.82 10.56 -9.06
C GLN A 210 5.91 10.87 -10.09
N ASN A 211 5.60 10.85 -11.37
CA ASN A 211 6.57 11.07 -12.46
C ASN A 211 7.81 10.17 -12.34
N ASN A 212 7.62 8.90 -11.98
CA ASN A 212 8.66 7.88 -11.74
C ASN A 212 9.59 8.15 -10.54
N GLN A 213 9.34 9.18 -9.75
CA GLN A 213 10.08 9.44 -8.51
C GLN A 213 9.25 9.08 -7.29
N VAL A 214 9.89 8.49 -6.29
CA VAL A 214 9.29 8.26 -4.98
C VAL A 214 9.16 9.58 -4.25
N ILE A 215 7.92 10.03 -4.04
CA ILE A 215 7.63 11.31 -3.36
C ILE A 215 7.35 11.13 -1.86
N ALA A 216 6.95 9.92 -1.46
CA ALA A 216 6.70 9.58 -0.06
C ALA A 216 6.93 8.09 0.17
N SER A 217 7.43 7.72 1.35
CA SER A 217 7.62 6.32 1.74
C SER A 217 7.69 6.19 3.27
N ASN A 218 7.25 5.01 3.79
CA ASN A 218 7.52 4.61 5.17
C ASN A 218 8.98 4.14 5.38
N ARG A 219 9.78 4.11 4.28
CA ARG A 219 11.23 3.96 4.28
C ARG A 219 11.86 5.24 3.74
N PRO A 220 12.42 6.09 4.60
CA PRO A 220 12.99 7.39 4.18
C PRO A 220 14.06 7.29 3.09
N GLU A 221 14.80 6.20 3.06
CA GLU A 221 15.86 5.94 2.08
C GLU A 221 15.36 5.78 0.64
N LEU A 222 14.08 5.53 0.44
CA LEU A 222 13.49 5.41 -0.89
C LEU A 222 13.07 6.76 -1.47
N ILE A 223 12.89 7.78 -0.62
CA ILE A 223 12.37 9.09 -1.06
C ILE A 223 13.36 9.74 -2.02
N GLY A 224 12.84 10.19 -3.16
CA GLY A 224 13.63 10.82 -4.24
C GLY A 224 14.25 9.83 -5.23
N GLN A 225 14.16 8.52 -4.99
CA GLN A 225 14.66 7.53 -5.93
C GLN A 225 13.78 7.46 -7.18
N ASP A 226 14.43 7.26 -8.35
CA ASP A 226 13.77 6.94 -9.61
C ASP A 226 13.46 5.44 -9.65
N VAL A 227 12.22 5.10 -9.96
CA VAL A 227 11.75 3.72 -10.03
C VAL A 227 11.56 3.21 -11.47
N THR A 228 11.97 3.97 -12.47
CA THR A 228 11.82 3.61 -13.89
C THR A 228 12.41 2.24 -14.19
N ASP A 229 13.61 1.98 -13.68
CA ASP A 229 14.34 0.73 -13.90
C ASP A 229 14.24 -0.24 -12.71
N SER A 230 13.34 0.02 -11.76
CA SER A 230 13.13 -0.88 -10.63
C SER A 230 12.40 -2.15 -11.08
N PRO A 231 13.05 -3.33 -11.03
CA PRO A 231 12.44 -4.58 -11.49
C PRO A 231 11.23 -4.97 -10.66
N LEU A 232 11.27 -4.71 -9.36
CA LEU A 232 10.16 -4.96 -8.44
C LEU A 232 8.90 -4.18 -8.87
N VAL A 233 9.07 -2.88 -9.17
CA VAL A 233 7.97 -2.01 -9.62
C VAL A 233 7.45 -2.47 -10.98
N GLN A 234 8.36 -2.82 -11.90
CA GLN A 234 7.98 -3.30 -13.23
C GLN A 234 7.21 -4.61 -13.16
N GLU A 235 7.64 -5.58 -12.34
CA GLU A 235 6.95 -6.85 -12.16
C GLU A 235 5.57 -6.65 -11.52
N ILE A 236 5.45 -5.83 -10.47
CA ILE A 236 4.15 -5.50 -9.85
C ILE A 236 3.20 -4.84 -10.88
N ARG A 237 3.72 -4.01 -11.78
CA ARG A 237 2.94 -3.38 -12.86
C ARG A 237 2.53 -4.36 -13.96
N LYS A 238 3.40 -5.30 -14.36
CA LYS A 238 3.17 -6.22 -15.49
C LYS A 238 2.06 -7.24 -15.22
N VAL A 239 1.98 -7.76 -14.00
CA VAL A 239 1.00 -8.80 -13.65
C VAL A 239 -0.37 -8.19 -13.44
N GLY A 240 -0.47 -6.86 -13.44
CA GLY A 240 -1.51 -6.30 -12.80
C GLY A 240 -2.62 -5.52 -13.32
N THR A 241 -3.74 -6.05 -13.06
CA THR A 241 -4.86 -5.20 -12.61
C THR A 241 -4.49 -4.62 -11.25
N ALA A 242 -4.66 -3.30 -11.10
CA ALA A 242 -4.57 -2.63 -9.80
C ALA A 242 -5.34 -3.46 -8.75
N GLU A 243 -4.77 -3.55 -7.53
CA GLU A 243 -5.40 -4.23 -6.38
C GLU A 243 -5.29 -5.77 -6.37
N THR A 244 -4.38 -6.36 -7.17
CA THR A 244 -4.11 -7.81 -7.13
C THR A 244 -2.77 -8.08 -6.46
N LEU A 245 -2.75 -9.02 -5.50
CA LEU A 245 -1.52 -9.46 -4.86
C LEU A 245 -0.65 -10.23 -5.87
N THR A 246 0.55 -9.72 -6.12
CA THR A 246 1.49 -10.29 -7.08
C THR A 246 2.68 -10.87 -6.34
N HIS A 247 3.08 -12.10 -6.70
CA HIS A 247 4.31 -12.72 -6.21
C HIS A 247 5.45 -12.41 -7.19
N THR A 248 6.50 -11.76 -6.70
CA THR A 248 7.64 -11.33 -7.50
C THR A 248 8.95 -11.82 -6.89
N HIS A 249 9.98 -11.90 -7.71
CA HIS A 249 11.34 -12.25 -7.28
C HIS A 249 12.20 -10.99 -7.29
N ASP A 250 13.09 -10.88 -6.32
CA ASP A 250 14.06 -9.80 -6.32
C ASP A 250 15.04 -9.99 -7.47
N TRP A 251 15.39 -8.86 -8.10
CA TRP A 251 16.38 -8.77 -9.16
C TRP A 251 17.74 -9.41 -8.82
N ASN A 252 18.18 -9.26 -7.58
CA ASN A 252 19.46 -9.79 -7.12
C ASN A 252 19.40 -11.25 -6.66
N GLY A 253 18.24 -11.94 -6.83
CA GLY A 253 18.05 -13.31 -6.39
C GLY A 253 18.05 -13.49 -4.87
N SER A 254 17.92 -12.40 -4.11
CA SER A 254 18.04 -12.41 -2.66
C SER A 254 16.72 -12.69 -1.93
N GLY A 255 15.59 -12.68 -2.62
CA GLY A 255 14.29 -12.94 -1.99
C GLY A 255 13.10 -12.93 -2.93
N CYS A 256 11.99 -13.45 -2.42
CA CYS A 256 10.67 -13.37 -3.03
C CYS A 256 9.82 -12.38 -2.25
N TYR A 257 9.02 -11.61 -2.95
CA TYR A 257 8.17 -10.57 -2.39
C TYR A 257 6.73 -10.73 -2.85
N PHE A 258 5.81 -10.36 -1.98
CA PHE A 258 4.43 -10.11 -2.35
C PHE A 258 4.23 -8.60 -2.46
N GLY A 259 3.71 -8.16 -3.59
CA GLY A 259 3.47 -6.75 -3.86
C GLY A 259 2.10 -6.49 -4.44
N MET A 260 1.63 -5.26 -4.27
CA MET A 260 0.37 -4.76 -4.81
C MET A 260 0.54 -3.29 -5.15
N TYR A 261 -0.20 -2.80 -6.15
CA TYR A 261 -0.24 -1.38 -6.43
C TYR A 261 -1.67 -0.89 -6.68
N CYS A 262 -1.87 0.39 -6.52
CA CYS A 262 -3.10 1.04 -6.94
C CYS A 262 -2.83 2.43 -7.53
N HIS A 263 -3.72 2.85 -8.43
CA HIS A 263 -3.68 4.17 -9.08
C HIS A 263 -4.37 5.21 -8.22
N GLY A 264 -3.67 6.31 -7.93
CA GLY A 264 -4.25 7.55 -7.42
C GLY A 264 -4.67 8.50 -8.54
N ARG A 265 -4.84 9.79 -8.21
CA ARG A 265 -5.21 10.82 -9.18
C ARG A 265 -4.03 11.24 -10.07
N SER A 266 -2.87 11.51 -9.47
CA SER A 266 -1.64 11.92 -10.15
C SER A 266 -0.43 11.10 -9.68
N PHE A 267 -0.64 10.01 -8.96
CA PHE A 267 0.39 9.17 -8.36
C PHE A 267 0.02 7.69 -8.42
N ASP A 268 1.02 6.85 -8.29
CA ASP A 268 0.89 5.42 -8.08
C ASP A 268 1.33 5.08 -6.67
N LEU A 269 0.58 4.23 -5.99
CA LEU A 269 0.89 3.74 -4.65
C LEU A 269 1.27 2.27 -4.73
N TYR A 270 2.39 1.91 -4.12
CA TYR A 270 2.92 0.56 -4.05
C TYR A 270 3.04 0.09 -2.61
N ALA A 271 2.74 -1.18 -2.42
CA ALA A 271 2.99 -1.91 -1.18
C ALA A 271 3.70 -3.21 -1.50
N TYR A 272 4.75 -3.57 -0.77
CA TYR A 272 5.38 -4.88 -0.89
C TYR A 272 5.94 -5.36 0.44
N THR A 273 6.02 -6.68 0.60
CA THR A 273 6.59 -7.32 1.79
C THR A 273 7.34 -8.59 1.40
N ASP A 274 8.30 -8.99 2.23
CA ASP A 274 9.05 -10.23 2.07
C ASP A 274 8.11 -11.43 2.25
N GLU A 275 8.21 -12.42 1.37
CA GLU A 275 7.48 -13.68 1.44
C GLU A 275 7.61 -14.35 2.82
N ARG A 276 8.83 -14.33 3.41
CA ARG A 276 9.08 -14.90 4.72
C ARG A 276 8.26 -14.24 5.83
N SER A 277 8.01 -12.93 5.71
CA SER A 277 7.22 -12.21 6.72
C SER A 277 5.75 -12.63 6.67
N VAL A 278 5.20 -12.90 5.48
CA VAL A 278 3.83 -13.37 5.27
C VAL A 278 3.64 -14.75 5.91
N PHE A 279 4.54 -15.69 5.64
CA PHE A 279 4.42 -17.07 6.13
C PHE A 279 4.90 -17.26 7.57
N ARG A 280 5.62 -16.32 8.14
CA ARG A 280 6.04 -16.39 9.56
C ARG A 280 4.85 -16.46 10.51
N GLU A 281 3.73 -15.85 10.17
CA GLU A 281 2.51 -15.89 10.98
C GLU A 281 1.84 -17.28 10.98
N SER A 282 2.12 -18.13 9.98
CA SER A 282 1.59 -19.50 9.89
C SER A 282 2.37 -20.51 10.74
N LEU A 283 3.63 -20.24 11.10
CA LEU A 283 4.49 -21.16 11.87
C LEU A 283 3.89 -21.63 13.20
N PRO A 284 3.32 -20.77 14.06
CA PRO A 284 2.72 -21.22 15.32
C PRO A 284 1.58 -22.22 15.11
N LEU A 285 0.74 -22.00 14.10
CA LEU A 285 -0.37 -22.90 13.79
C LEU A 285 0.13 -24.29 13.35
N ILE A 286 1.15 -24.31 12.49
CA ILE A 286 1.79 -25.54 12.01
C ILE A 286 2.40 -26.32 13.18
N LEU A 287 3.09 -25.63 14.10
CA LEU A 287 3.68 -26.27 15.29
C LEU A 287 2.61 -26.85 16.20
N VAL A 288 1.52 -26.12 16.48
CA VAL A 288 0.40 -26.61 17.28
C VAL A 288 -0.24 -27.83 16.64
N ALA A 289 -0.45 -27.82 15.32
CA ALA A 289 -0.99 -28.96 14.58
C ALA A 289 -0.07 -30.18 14.64
N LEU A 290 1.25 -30.00 14.54
CA LEU A 290 2.24 -31.07 14.66
C LEU A 290 2.21 -31.70 16.04
N VAL A 291 2.24 -30.90 17.11
CA VAL A 291 2.18 -31.38 18.50
C VAL A 291 0.85 -32.09 18.74
N GLY A 292 -0.26 -31.52 18.28
CA GLY A 292 -1.58 -32.13 18.36
C GLY A 292 -1.65 -33.51 17.69
N TYR A 293 -1.06 -33.62 16.49
CA TYR A 293 -0.98 -34.89 15.77
C TYR A 293 -0.16 -35.97 16.55
N ILE A 294 1.00 -35.56 17.07
CA ILE A 294 1.83 -36.48 17.88
C ILE A 294 1.07 -36.98 19.11
N LEU A 295 0.40 -36.06 19.83
CA LEU A 295 -0.41 -36.42 21.00
C LEU A 295 -1.57 -37.36 20.62
N PHE A 296 -2.24 -37.09 19.50
CA PHE A 296 -3.31 -37.95 19.00
C PHE A 296 -2.84 -39.37 18.71
N VAL A 297 -1.69 -39.51 18.03
CA VAL A 297 -1.09 -40.83 17.78
C VAL A 297 -0.71 -41.54 19.08
N MET A 298 -0.15 -40.82 20.07
CA MET A 298 0.15 -41.41 21.39
C MET A 298 -1.10 -41.92 22.10
N VAL A 299 -2.17 -41.13 22.10
CA VAL A 299 -3.45 -41.54 22.71
C VAL A 299 -4.01 -42.80 22.02
N LEU A 300 -4.01 -42.83 20.68
CA LEU A 300 -4.42 -44.02 19.94
C LEU A 300 -3.60 -45.25 20.28
N GLN A 301 -2.29 -45.12 20.48
CA GLN A 301 -1.41 -46.20 20.91
C GLN A 301 -1.74 -46.71 22.31
N VAL A 302 -1.98 -45.80 23.25
CA VAL A 302 -2.35 -46.19 24.65
C VAL A 302 -3.70 -46.90 24.66
N LEU A 303 -4.70 -46.38 23.98
CA LEU A 303 -6.02 -47.02 23.88
C LEU A 303 -5.93 -48.42 23.29
N ARG A 304 -5.16 -48.56 22.24
CA ARG A 304 -4.93 -49.86 21.61
C ARG A 304 -4.23 -50.85 22.53
N ARG A 305 -3.16 -50.43 23.25
CA ARG A 305 -2.48 -51.31 24.23
C ARG A 305 -3.45 -51.82 25.27
N ARG A 306 -4.33 -50.95 25.80
CA ARG A 306 -5.38 -51.34 26.74
C ARG A 306 -6.34 -52.38 26.15
N SER A 307 -6.85 -52.12 24.92
CA SER A 307 -7.76 -53.06 24.25
C SER A 307 -7.11 -54.42 23.98
N VAL A 308 -5.84 -54.45 23.59
CA VAL A 308 -5.12 -55.73 23.39
C VAL A 308 -4.94 -56.46 24.72
N GLN A 309 -4.58 -55.78 25.79
CA GLN A 309 -4.45 -56.38 27.14
C GLN A 309 -5.78 -56.94 27.63
N GLU A 310 -6.87 -56.23 27.46
CA GLU A 310 -8.22 -56.70 27.81
C GLU A 310 -8.61 -57.95 26.99
N MET A 311 -8.32 -57.99 25.71
CA MET A 311 -8.58 -59.17 24.87
C MET A 311 -7.70 -60.38 25.30
N GLU A 312 -6.43 -60.14 25.64
CA GLU A 312 -5.58 -61.22 26.16
C GLU A 312 -6.04 -61.77 27.52
N GLN A 313 -6.52 -60.88 28.40
CA GLN A 313 -7.10 -61.30 29.68
C GLN A 313 -8.37 -62.13 29.46
N GLN A 314 -9.26 -61.68 28.58
CA GLN A 314 -10.48 -62.42 28.24
C GLN A 314 -10.16 -63.81 27.65
N LYS A 315 -9.17 -63.91 26.75
CA LYS A 315 -8.72 -65.18 26.19
C LYS A 315 -8.18 -66.10 27.28
N LYS A 316 -7.32 -65.60 28.17
CA LYS A 316 -6.79 -66.36 29.27
C LYS A 316 -7.88 -66.88 30.26
N GLU A 317 -8.90 -66.08 30.54
CA GLU A 317 -10.07 -66.46 31.30
C GLU A 317 -10.90 -67.55 30.60
N GLN A 318 -11.09 -67.42 29.30
CA GLN A 318 -11.80 -68.45 28.49
C GLN A 318 -11.01 -69.77 28.48
N GLU A 319 -9.71 -69.72 28.27
CA GLU A 319 -8.83 -70.90 28.32
C GLU A 319 -8.89 -71.59 29.67
N LYS A 320 -8.81 -70.81 30.76
CA LYS A 320 -8.97 -71.40 32.13
C LYS A 320 -10.34 -72.06 32.33
N LYS A 321 -11.43 -71.45 31.87
CA LYS A 321 -12.77 -72.04 31.96
C LYS A 321 -12.86 -73.30 31.10
N TYR A 322 -12.25 -73.31 29.92
CA TYR A 322 -12.22 -74.49 29.06
C TYR A 322 -11.41 -75.65 29.67
N GLN A 323 -10.25 -75.35 30.26
CA GLN A 323 -9.44 -76.36 31.02
C GLN A 323 -10.19 -76.93 32.23
N ALA A 324 -10.83 -76.08 33.02
CA ALA A 324 -11.62 -76.53 34.15
C ALA A 324 -12.80 -77.44 33.74
N GLN A 325 -13.47 -77.14 32.61
CA GLN A 325 -14.52 -77.98 32.07
C GLN A 325 -13.98 -79.34 31.57
N LEU A 326 -12.80 -79.33 30.95
CA LEU A 326 -12.16 -80.58 30.48
C LEU A 326 -11.70 -81.46 31.64
N GLU A 327 -11.15 -80.88 32.69
CA GLU A 327 -10.79 -81.61 33.94
C GLU A 327 -12.02 -82.17 34.61
N GLU A 328 -13.13 -81.47 34.69
CA GLU A 328 -14.38 -81.96 35.25
C GLU A 328 -14.96 -83.12 34.39
N GLN A 329 -14.89 -83.02 33.06
CA GLN A 329 -15.28 -84.10 32.19
C GLN A 329 -14.39 -85.34 32.35
N ASN A 330 -13.09 -85.16 32.38
CA ASN A 330 -12.14 -86.24 32.62
C ASN A 330 -12.39 -86.92 33.98
N ARG A 331 -12.63 -86.15 35.04
CA ARG A 331 -12.95 -86.71 36.37
C ARG A 331 -14.25 -87.48 36.36
N LYS A 332 -15.29 -87.06 35.61
CA LYS A 332 -16.53 -87.81 35.45
C LYS A 332 -16.33 -89.13 34.71
N LEU A 333 -15.46 -89.09 33.67
CA LEU A 333 -15.06 -90.30 32.96
C LEU A 333 -14.27 -91.32 33.81
N GLU A 334 -13.33 -90.82 34.59
CA GLU A 334 -12.58 -91.67 35.54
C GLU A 334 -13.52 -92.33 36.54
N ILE A 335 -14.46 -91.60 37.13
CA ILE A 335 -15.46 -92.15 38.07
C ILE A 335 -16.37 -93.18 37.35
N ALA A 336 -16.76 -92.98 36.11
CA ALA A 336 -17.56 -93.94 35.38
C ALA A 336 -16.79 -95.22 35.04
N LEU A 337 -15.47 -95.15 34.77
CA LEU A 337 -14.60 -96.29 34.49
C LEU A 337 -14.25 -97.12 35.79
N GLN A 338 -14.36 -96.51 36.98
CA GLN A 338 -14.16 -97.21 38.23
C GLN A 338 -15.43 -97.95 38.70
N HIS A 339 -16.57 -97.77 38.07
CA HIS A 339 -17.84 -98.40 38.40
C HIS A 339 -18.27 -99.51 37.43
N GLU A 340 -17.43 -99.85 36.44
CA GLU A 340 -17.52 -101.11 35.66
C GLU A 340 -16.52 -102.15 36.23
#